data_b559c46dd1ca6cb8bc6055c3b4e2f60d
#
_entry.id   b559c46dd1ca6cb8bc6055c3b4e2f60d
#
_cell.length_a   1.000
_cell.length_b   1.000
_cell.length_c   1.000
_cell.angle_alpha   90.00
_cell.angle_beta   90.00
_cell.angle_gamma   90.00
#
_symmetry.space_group_name_H-M   'P 1'
#
loop_
_entity.id
_entity.type
_entity.pdbx_description
1 polymer ?
#
loop_
_entity_poly.entity_id
_entity_poly.type
_entity_poly.pdbx_seq_one_letter_code
_entity_poly.pdbx_strand_id
1 'polypeptide(L)'
;NTDQTYYIDDVVIKGEKTEIQLDDKFESDFDNNSTQKWNGRGSAKVELSTKYAHSGTTSLYVSGRTQLWNGATRSLSDIMEAGGYYKVGTYVLYDGDQYSDTQKFSINLQYDLNGKENYYTIATETANKGEWKYVGSEFTVPEGATNFYTYVQTGYTSAPKEQDLMNFYMDDAVGEHLPDPAIQDDIASLKDAYSDYFKIGCSCTGSEFAQGATKDLIKKHYNSLTLGNELKPDSVLDQALSQKYVAETGDDTMPQISLNEADEILKFAGENKIPVRGHVLVWHSQTPDWFFKENFDPNGAWVSKDKMTKRLENYIKTVMETLKKDYPDVEFYAWDVVNEAASDAGTIRDAGSNNEVDGQSAWVKVYGDQSYIP
;
A
#
# COMPACT_ATOMS: atom_id res chain seq x y z
N ASN A 1 -39.01 14.11 35.71
CA ASN A 1 -38.09 13.37 34.81
C ASN A 1 -37.17 12.56 35.70
N THR A 2 -37.43 11.28 35.80
CA THR A 2 -36.53 10.30 36.43
C THR A 2 -35.73 9.67 35.33
N ASP A 3 -34.41 9.88 35.34
CA ASP A 3 -33.47 9.17 34.46
C ASP A 3 -33.58 7.68 34.77
N GLN A 4 -34.04 6.90 33.80
CA GLN A 4 -34.08 5.45 33.90
C GLN A 4 -32.83 4.89 33.17
N THR A 5 -32.07 4.07 33.90
CA THR A 5 -30.92 3.34 33.33
C THR A 5 -31.46 2.02 32.78
N TYR A 6 -31.13 1.75 31.51
CA TYR A 6 -31.45 0.49 30.83
C TYR A 6 -30.19 -0.36 30.69
N TYR A 7 -30.37 -1.64 30.94
CA TYR A 7 -29.39 -2.66 30.59
C TYR A 7 -29.94 -3.46 29.41
N ILE A 8 -29.16 -3.60 28.35
CA ILE A 8 -29.49 -4.42 27.19
C ILE A 8 -28.51 -5.56 27.19
N ASP A 9 -28.98 -6.81 27.20
CA ASP A 9 -28.18 -8.01 27.10
C ASP A 9 -28.79 -8.93 26.04
N ASP A 10 -27.97 -9.77 25.43
CA ASP A 10 -28.36 -10.79 24.43
C ASP A 10 -29.19 -10.27 23.26
N VAL A 11 -28.77 -9.19 22.61
CA VAL A 11 -29.39 -8.73 21.38
C VAL A 11 -28.99 -9.67 20.21
N VAL A 12 -29.94 -10.50 19.77
CA VAL A 12 -29.78 -11.36 18.60
C VAL A 12 -30.49 -10.74 17.41
N ILE A 13 -29.72 -10.27 16.43
CA ILE A 13 -30.27 -9.84 15.14
C ILE A 13 -30.27 -11.05 14.20
N LYS A 14 -31.45 -11.56 13.87
CA LYS A 14 -31.63 -12.58 12.84
C LYS A 14 -32.13 -11.89 11.58
N GLY A 15 -31.28 -11.81 10.56
CA GLY A 15 -31.64 -11.40 9.21
C GLY A 15 -31.25 -12.51 8.22
N GLU A 16 -32.07 -12.73 7.21
CA GLU A 16 -31.62 -13.47 6.04
C GLU A 16 -30.60 -12.59 5.31
N LYS A 17 -29.41 -13.16 4.99
CA LYS A 17 -28.45 -12.48 4.15
C LYS A 17 -29.06 -12.40 2.75
N THR A 18 -29.62 -11.25 2.41
CA THR A 18 -30.03 -11.00 1.01
C THR A 18 -28.74 -10.90 0.21
N GLU A 19 -28.52 -11.82 -0.72
CA GLU A 19 -27.44 -11.66 -1.70
C GLU A 19 -27.76 -10.38 -2.50
N ILE A 20 -26.89 -9.39 -2.38
CA ILE A 20 -26.96 -8.20 -3.21
C ILE A 20 -26.46 -8.65 -4.58
N GLN A 21 -27.34 -8.61 -5.59
CA GLN A 21 -26.92 -8.83 -6.96
C GLN A 21 -26.15 -7.59 -7.41
N LEU A 22 -24.86 -7.78 -7.70
CA LEU A 22 -24.00 -6.72 -8.20
C LEU A 22 -24.26 -6.51 -9.70
N ASP A 23 -24.11 -5.27 -10.13
CA ASP A 23 -24.08 -4.95 -11.56
C ASP A 23 -22.68 -5.32 -12.11
N ASP A 24 -22.59 -5.83 -13.33
CA ASP A 24 -21.30 -6.17 -13.95
C ASP A 24 -20.48 -4.93 -14.29
N LYS A 25 -21.14 -3.80 -14.53
CA LYS A 25 -20.47 -2.54 -14.89
C LYS A 25 -21.31 -1.30 -14.61
N PHE A 26 -20.63 -0.16 -14.58
CA PHE A 26 -21.24 1.15 -14.80
C PHE A 26 -20.51 1.89 -15.94
N GLU A 27 -21.24 2.73 -16.63
CA GLU A 27 -20.70 3.72 -17.57
C GLU A 27 -21.31 5.09 -17.24
N SER A 28 -20.49 6.12 -17.25
CA SER A 28 -20.92 7.51 -16.97
C SER A 28 -20.44 8.43 -18.09
N ASP A 29 -21.30 8.61 -19.09
CA ASP A 29 -21.15 9.54 -20.23
C ASP A 29 -21.74 10.94 -19.96
N PHE A 30 -22.46 11.08 -18.82
CA PHE A 30 -23.12 12.30 -18.36
C PHE A 30 -24.16 12.94 -19.31
N ASP A 31 -24.40 12.38 -20.48
CA ASP A 31 -25.34 12.93 -21.48
C ASP A 31 -26.82 12.80 -21.10
N ASN A 32 -27.14 11.99 -20.07
CA ASN A 32 -28.51 11.81 -19.58
C ASN A 32 -28.96 12.90 -18.56
N ASN A 33 -28.26 14.02 -18.49
CA ASN A 33 -28.52 15.14 -17.58
C ASN A 33 -28.49 14.73 -16.08
N SER A 34 -27.58 13.82 -15.72
CA SER A 34 -27.36 13.33 -14.36
C SER A 34 -25.88 13.22 -14.08
N THR A 35 -25.46 13.44 -12.82
CA THR A 35 -24.10 13.16 -12.36
C THR A 35 -23.81 11.66 -12.18
N GLN A 36 -24.80 10.81 -12.44
CA GLN A 36 -24.67 9.33 -12.45
C GLN A 36 -23.97 8.77 -11.20
N LYS A 37 -24.44 9.19 -10.03
CA LYS A 37 -23.92 8.83 -8.68
C LYS A 37 -22.54 9.46 -8.33
N TRP A 38 -21.94 10.28 -9.20
CA TRP A 38 -20.74 11.03 -8.86
C TRP A 38 -21.05 12.23 -7.96
N ASN A 39 -20.22 12.44 -6.96
CA ASN A 39 -20.32 13.48 -5.95
C ASN A 39 -18.98 14.19 -5.74
N GLY A 40 -19.00 15.37 -5.14
CA GLY A 40 -17.77 16.04 -4.73
C GLY A 40 -17.13 15.36 -3.53
N ARG A 41 -15.79 15.18 -3.57
CA ARG A 41 -14.96 14.68 -2.46
C ARG A 41 -14.29 15.86 -1.76
N GLY A 42 -14.40 15.92 -0.43
CA GLY A 42 -13.90 17.04 0.37
C GLY A 42 -14.68 18.32 0.07
N SER A 43 -13.99 19.41 -0.26
CA SER A 43 -14.63 20.69 -0.62
C SER A 43 -15.07 20.77 -2.08
N ALA A 44 -14.67 19.80 -2.92
CA ALA A 44 -14.99 19.84 -4.34
C ALA A 44 -16.50 19.76 -4.59
N LYS A 45 -16.93 20.42 -5.66
CA LYS A 45 -18.28 20.38 -6.21
C LYS A 45 -18.25 19.74 -7.57
N VAL A 46 -19.30 19.04 -7.93
CA VAL A 46 -19.47 18.42 -9.24
C VAL A 46 -20.76 18.97 -9.87
N GLU A 47 -20.71 19.33 -11.14
CA GLU A 47 -21.85 19.76 -11.92
C GLU A 47 -21.69 19.36 -13.38
N LEU A 48 -22.80 19.25 -14.10
CA LEU A 48 -22.76 18.97 -15.53
C LEU A 48 -22.30 20.18 -16.31
N SER A 49 -21.53 19.98 -17.36
CA SER A 49 -21.00 21.01 -18.22
C SER A 49 -21.04 20.59 -19.69
N THR A 50 -21.46 21.54 -20.56
CA THR A 50 -21.38 21.37 -22.01
C THR A 50 -20.19 22.12 -22.62
N LYS A 51 -19.28 22.65 -21.78
CA LYS A 51 -18.11 23.40 -22.26
C LYS A 51 -17.08 22.48 -22.95
N TYR A 52 -16.84 21.33 -22.39
CA TYR A 52 -16.00 20.29 -22.94
C TYR A 52 -16.70 18.94 -22.77
N ALA A 53 -16.61 18.07 -23.76
CA ALA A 53 -17.02 16.68 -23.70
C ALA A 53 -15.99 15.83 -24.43
N HIS A 54 -15.67 14.63 -23.89
CA HIS A 54 -14.83 13.67 -24.57
C HIS A 54 -15.65 12.89 -25.59
N SER A 55 -16.84 12.45 -25.18
CA SER A 55 -17.86 11.94 -26.08
C SER A 55 -19.19 12.66 -25.85
N GLY A 56 -20.16 12.50 -26.75
CA GLY A 56 -21.47 13.14 -26.62
C GLY A 56 -21.41 14.67 -26.53
N THR A 57 -22.12 15.24 -25.56
CA THR A 57 -22.27 16.70 -25.43
C THR A 57 -22.01 17.24 -24.03
N THR A 58 -21.88 16.37 -23.03
CA THR A 58 -21.85 16.74 -21.63
C THR A 58 -20.75 15.97 -20.89
N SER A 59 -20.06 16.65 -19.98
CA SER A 59 -19.09 16.06 -19.07
C SER A 59 -19.38 16.49 -17.63
N LEU A 60 -18.68 15.90 -16.66
CA LEU A 60 -18.72 16.30 -15.25
C LEU A 60 -17.64 17.33 -14.98
N TYR A 61 -18.02 18.55 -14.56
CA TYR A 61 -17.10 19.58 -14.12
C TYR A 61 -16.85 19.53 -12.64
N VAL A 62 -15.59 19.49 -12.24
CA VAL A 62 -15.11 19.41 -10.85
C VAL A 62 -14.47 20.73 -10.48
N SER A 63 -15.00 21.41 -9.45
CA SER A 63 -14.61 22.74 -9.02
C SER A 63 -14.53 22.89 -7.50
N GLY A 64 -14.11 24.05 -7.00
CA GLY A 64 -14.13 24.36 -5.56
C GLY A 64 -13.13 23.56 -4.72
N ARG A 65 -12.08 23.05 -5.33
CA ARG A 65 -11.01 22.29 -4.67
C ARG A 65 -10.15 23.21 -3.82
N THR A 66 -9.86 22.78 -2.59
CA THR A 66 -8.97 23.49 -1.64
C THR A 66 -7.78 22.62 -1.21
N GLN A 67 -7.80 21.35 -1.57
CA GLN A 67 -6.74 20.39 -1.31
C GLN A 67 -6.53 19.48 -2.54
N LEU A 68 -5.33 18.94 -2.72
CA LEU A 68 -5.01 18.05 -3.86
C LEU A 68 -5.92 16.82 -3.91
N TRP A 69 -6.27 16.28 -2.75
CA TRP A 69 -7.13 15.10 -2.61
C TRP A 69 -8.63 15.38 -2.83
N ASN A 70 -9.03 16.65 -2.98
CA ASN A 70 -10.39 16.97 -3.36
C ASN A 70 -10.61 16.67 -4.85
N GLY A 71 -11.78 16.14 -5.18
CA GLY A 71 -12.09 15.75 -6.55
C GLY A 71 -13.49 15.19 -6.69
N ALA A 72 -13.71 14.30 -7.63
CA ALA A 72 -14.97 13.60 -7.80
C ALA A 72 -14.88 12.18 -7.23
N THR A 73 -15.94 11.71 -6.60
CA THR A 73 -16.02 10.37 -6.00
C THR A 73 -17.35 9.70 -6.33
N ARG A 74 -17.34 8.36 -6.42
CA ARG A 74 -18.51 7.49 -6.61
C ARG A 74 -18.38 6.25 -5.75
N SER A 75 -19.49 5.81 -5.09
CA SER A 75 -19.54 4.49 -4.48
C SER A 75 -19.48 3.40 -5.55
N LEU A 76 -18.72 2.35 -5.28
CA LEU A 76 -18.60 1.16 -6.12
C LEU A 76 -19.25 -0.08 -5.49
N SER A 77 -19.96 0.08 -4.35
CA SER A 77 -20.60 -1.04 -3.66
C SER A 77 -21.77 -1.66 -4.44
N ASP A 78 -22.16 -1.07 -5.57
CA ASP A 78 -23.13 -1.60 -6.51
C ASP A 78 -22.52 -2.54 -7.56
N ILE A 79 -21.18 -2.55 -7.74
CA ILE A 79 -20.51 -3.38 -8.73
C ILE A 79 -19.34 -4.17 -8.17
N MET A 80 -18.87 -3.89 -6.94
CA MET A 80 -17.58 -4.35 -6.45
C MET A 80 -17.72 -5.24 -5.21
N GLU A 81 -16.98 -6.34 -5.21
CA GLU A 81 -16.82 -7.24 -4.07
C GLU A 81 -15.34 -7.52 -3.80
N ALA A 82 -15.05 -8.03 -2.61
CA ALA A 82 -13.70 -8.42 -2.22
C ALA A 82 -13.18 -9.56 -3.11
N GLY A 83 -11.89 -9.48 -3.48
CA GLY A 83 -11.23 -10.47 -4.32
C GLY A 83 -11.51 -10.36 -5.81
N GLY A 84 -12.52 -9.61 -6.23
CA GLY A 84 -12.90 -9.46 -7.64
C GLY A 84 -11.86 -8.66 -8.45
N TYR A 85 -11.79 -8.92 -9.75
CA TYR A 85 -10.90 -8.24 -10.69
C TYR A 85 -11.68 -7.22 -11.52
N TYR A 86 -11.22 -5.97 -11.51
CA TYR A 86 -11.97 -4.85 -12.07
C TYR A 86 -11.10 -3.95 -12.94
N LYS A 87 -11.73 -3.32 -13.92
CA LYS A 87 -11.21 -2.16 -14.62
C LYS A 87 -11.97 -0.92 -14.15
N VAL A 88 -11.24 0.13 -13.73
CA VAL A 88 -11.84 1.43 -13.39
C VAL A 88 -11.04 2.54 -14.03
N GLY A 89 -11.72 3.48 -14.66
CA GLY A 89 -11.06 4.60 -15.33
C GLY A 89 -12.02 5.69 -15.80
N THR A 90 -11.46 6.79 -16.26
CA THR A 90 -12.18 7.95 -16.81
C THR A 90 -11.24 8.77 -17.67
N TYR A 91 -11.80 9.59 -18.56
CA TYR A 91 -11.05 10.65 -19.19
C TYR A 91 -11.09 11.92 -18.33
N VAL A 92 -9.97 12.65 -18.28
CA VAL A 92 -9.84 13.93 -17.58
C VAL A 92 -9.31 14.99 -18.52
N LEU A 93 -9.77 16.23 -18.35
CA LEU A 93 -9.29 17.43 -19.05
C LEU A 93 -9.25 18.60 -18.10
N TYR A 94 -8.20 19.41 -18.15
CA TYR A 94 -8.14 20.72 -17.52
C TYR A 94 -7.69 21.76 -18.53
N ASP A 95 -8.10 23.01 -18.33
CA ASP A 95 -7.78 24.12 -19.21
C ASP A 95 -7.74 25.42 -18.43
N GLY A 96 -6.95 26.39 -18.90
CA GLY A 96 -6.80 27.75 -18.36
C GLY A 96 -5.33 28.20 -18.39
N ASP A 97 -5.11 29.45 -18.79
CA ASP A 97 -3.78 30.03 -18.97
C ASP A 97 -2.97 30.13 -17.69
N GLN A 98 -3.65 30.14 -16.52
CA GLN A 98 -3.02 30.16 -15.19
C GLN A 98 -2.42 28.84 -14.76
N TYR A 99 -2.70 27.73 -15.46
CA TYR A 99 -2.27 26.39 -15.08
C TYR A 99 -1.02 25.95 -15.85
N SER A 100 -0.27 25.01 -15.27
CA SER A 100 0.90 24.40 -15.91
C SER A 100 0.50 23.65 -17.18
N ASP A 101 1.44 23.50 -18.12
CA ASP A 101 1.21 22.79 -19.39
C ASP A 101 0.93 21.30 -19.20
N THR A 102 1.41 20.71 -18.10
CA THR A 102 1.13 19.32 -17.73
C THR A 102 0.71 19.21 -16.27
N GLN A 103 -0.17 18.25 -15.98
CA GLN A 103 -0.59 17.92 -14.62
C GLN A 103 -0.79 16.40 -14.45
N LYS A 104 -0.42 15.90 -13.26
CA LYS A 104 -0.72 14.53 -12.89
C LYS A 104 -2.13 14.41 -12.34
N PHE A 105 -2.85 13.40 -12.82
CA PHE A 105 -4.13 12.96 -12.27
C PHE A 105 -4.01 11.53 -11.80
N SER A 106 -4.71 11.20 -10.73
CA SER A 106 -4.84 9.83 -10.28
C SER A 106 -6.29 9.45 -10.09
N ILE A 107 -6.61 8.19 -10.42
CA ILE A 107 -7.83 7.51 -10.01
C ILE A 107 -7.48 6.49 -8.94
N ASN A 108 -8.28 6.44 -7.89
CA ASN A 108 -7.93 5.70 -6.68
C ASN A 108 -9.14 4.89 -6.18
N LEU A 109 -8.88 3.83 -5.43
CA LEU A 109 -9.84 3.08 -4.64
C LEU A 109 -9.69 3.47 -3.16
N GLN A 110 -10.79 3.76 -2.50
CA GLN A 110 -10.92 3.82 -1.05
C GLN A 110 -11.75 2.63 -0.60
N TYR A 111 -11.33 1.93 0.45
CA TYR A 111 -12.00 0.74 0.97
C TYR A 111 -11.72 0.56 2.45
N ASP A 112 -12.57 -0.19 3.14
CA ASP A 112 -12.34 -0.61 4.52
C ASP A 112 -11.78 -2.03 4.55
N LEU A 113 -10.71 -2.24 5.33
CA LEU A 113 -10.13 -3.56 5.58
C LEU A 113 -9.69 -3.65 7.04
N ASN A 114 -10.10 -4.71 7.74
CA ASN A 114 -9.79 -4.93 9.16
C ASN A 114 -10.19 -3.75 10.06
N GLY A 115 -11.33 -3.09 9.73
CA GLY A 115 -11.85 -1.95 10.48
C GLY A 115 -11.09 -0.65 10.29
N LYS A 116 -10.23 -0.56 9.29
CA LYS A 116 -9.47 0.63 8.89
C LYS A 116 -9.79 1.03 7.47
N GLU A 117 -9.86 2.33 7.22
CA GLU A 117 -9.93 2.91 5.89
C GLU A 117 -8.57 2.84 5.21
N ASN A 118 -8.55 2.36 3.98
CA ASN A 118 -7.36 2.18 3.15
C ASN A 118 -7.55 2.85 1.81
N TYR A 119 -6.43 3.16 1.15
CA TYR A 119 -6.38 3.83 -0.13
C TYR A 119 -5.40 3.10 -1.06
N TYR A 120 -5.85 2.85 -2.29
CA TYR A 120 -5.04 2.24 -3.35
C TYR A 120 -5.11 3.13 -4.59
N THR A 121 -3.95 3.47 -5.16
CA THR A 121 -3.90 4.21 -6.42
C THR A 121 -4.02 3.24 -7.59
N ILE A 122 -5.15 3.28 -8.28
CA ILE A 122 -5.43 2.42 -9.45
C ILE A 122 -4.53 2.83 -10.62
N ALA A 123 -4.47 4.13 -10.93
CA ALA A 123 -3.62 4.67 -11.99
C ALA A 123 -3.24 6.12 -11.72
N THR A 124 -2.07 6.51 -12.24
CA THR A 124 -1.62 7.91 -12.30
C THR A 124 -1.12 8.20 -13.70
N GLU A 125 -1.64 9.27 -14.31
CA GLU A 125 -1.29 9.69 -15.66
C GLU A 125 -1.00 11.19 -15.71
N THR A 126 -0.15 11.60 -16.64
CA THR A 126 0.13 13.00 -16.92
C THR A 126 -0.75 13.45 -18.08
N ALA A 127 -1.62 14.43 -17.82
CA ALA A 127 -2.46 15.09 -18.83
C ALA A 127 -1.79 16.39 -19.31
N ASN A 128 -1.91 16.69 -20.61
CA ASN A 128 -1.59 17.98 -21.17
C ASN A 128 -2.78 18.94 -21.04
N LYS A 129 -2.50 20.21 -20.81
CA LYS A 129 -3.53 21.26 -20.76
C LYS A 129 -4.31 21.32 -22.07
N GLY A 130 -5.64 21.31 -21.96
CA GLY A 130 -6.55 21.39 -23.11
C GLY A 130 -6.77 20.07 -23.85
N GLU A 131 -6.18 18.96 -23.38
CA GLU A 131 -6.32 17.64 -24.02
C GLU A 131 -6.96 16.63 -23.05
N TRP A 132 -7.84 15.79 -23.60
CA TRP A 132 -8.38 14.65 -22.86
C TRP A 132 -7.33 13.57 -22.65
N LYS A 133 -7.20 13.09 -21.41
CA LYS A 133 -6.29 12.01 -21.04
C LYS A 133 -7.04 10.93 -20.27
N TYR A 134 -6.95 9.68 -20.72
CA TYR A 134 -7.46 8.53 -19.97
C TYR A 134 -6.61 8.28 -18.75
N VAL A 135 -7.25 8.08 -17.60
CA VAL A 135 -6.65 7.69 -16.33
C VAL A 135 -7.41 6.47 -15.80
N GLY A 136 -6.80 5.32 -15.81
CA GLY A 136 -7.44 4.09 -15.37
C GLY A 136 -6.58 2.87 -15.59
N SER A 137 -6.90 1.79 -14.88
CA SER A 137 -6.22 0.50 -14.97
C SER A 137 -7.13 -0.63 -14.50
N GLU A 138 -6.63 -1.83 -14.64
CA GLU A 138 -7.18 -3.05 -14.07
C GLU A 138 -6.50 -3.34 -12.73
N PHE A 139 -7.25 -3.91 -11.78
CA PHE A 139 -6.74 -4.26 -10.47
C PHE A 139 -7.62 -5.29 -9.77
N THR A 140 -7.05 -6.01 -8.80
CA THR A 140 -7.80 -6.90 -7.92
C THR A 140 -8.13 -6.18 -6.62
N VAL A 141 -9.37 -6.28 -6.17
CA VAL A 141 -9.81 -5.76 -4.87
C VAL A 141 -9.28 -6.67 -3.76
N PRO A 142 -8.67 -6.12 -2.69
CA PRO A 142 -8.17 -6.94 -1.59
C PRO A 142 -9.24 -7.83 -0.97
N GLU A 143 -8.88 -9.06 -0.62
CA GLU A 143 -9.74 -10.01 0.09
C GLU A 143 -10.23 -9.42 1.42
N GLY A 144 -11.52 -9.61 1.71
CA GLY A 144 -12.14 -9.09 2.94
C GLY A 144 -12.39 -7.59 2.97
N ALA A 145 -12.06 -6.86 1.89
CA ALA A 145 -12.35 -5.44 1.77
C ALA A 145 -13.86 -5.17 1.64
N THR A 146 -14.29 -4.00 2.12
CA THR A 146 -15.68 -3.53 2.09
C THR A 146 -15.74 -2.01 1.83
N ASN A 147 -16.93 -1.45 1.63
CA ASN A 147 -17.17 0.00 1.50
C ASN A 147 -16.34 0.68 0.39
N PHE A 148 -16.52 0.22 -0.84
CA PHE A 148 -15.72 0.65 -1.99
C PHE A 148 -16.16 2.02 -2.54
N TYR A 149 -15.19 2.90 -2.74
CA TYR A 149 -15.35 4.17 -3.45
C TYR A 149 -14.21 4.38 -4.43
N THR A 150 -14.51 4.84 -5.64
CA THR A 150 -13.48 5.43 -6.51
C THR A 150 -13.49 6.94 -6.39
N TYR A 151 -12.32 7.55 -6.60
CA TYR A 151 -12.22 9.01 -6.68
C TYR A 151 -11.06 9.42 -7.60
N VAL A 152 -11.28 10.58 -8.24
CA VAL A 152 -10.32 11.22 -9.15
C VAL A 152 -9.81 12.49 -8.50
N GLN A 153 -8.49 12.64 -8.48
CA GLN A 153 -7.80 13.80 -7.89
C GLN A 153 -6.55 14.16 -8.70
N THR A 154 -5.91 15.30 -8.37
CA THR A 154 -4.58 15.60 -8.91
C THR A 154 -3.48 14.88 -8.12
N GLY A 155 -2.33 14.65 -8.76
CA GLY A 155 -1.20 13.98 -8.14
C GLY A 155 -0.68 14.72 -6.90
N TYR A 156 -0.14 13.95 -5.95
CA TYR A 156 0.44 14.50 -4.72
C TYR A 156 1.71 15.31 -5.01
N THR A 157 1.85 16.44 -4.31
CA THR A 157 3.10 17.19 -4.15
C THR A 157 3.23 17.67 -2.71
N SER A 158 4.44 17.67 -2.15
CA SER A 158 4.71 18.13 -0.79
C SER A 158 4.57 19.64 -0.60
N ALA A 159 4.59 20.40 -1.69
CA ALA A 159 4.45 21.86 -1.70
C ALA A 159 3.43 22.32 -2.75
N PRO A 160 2.13 22.06 -2.53
CA PRO A 160 1.09 22.40 -3.50
C PRO A 160 0.99 23.91 -3.69
N LYS A 161 0.81 24.30 -4.95
CA LYS A 161 0.55 25.69 -5.35
C LYS A 161 -0.91 25.82 -5.76
N GLU A 162 -1.42 27.05 -5.82
CA GLU A 162 -2.79 27.32 -6.26
C GLU A 162 -3.09 26.70 -7.65
N GLN A 163 -2.13 26.71 -8.54
CA GLN A 163 -2.23 26.10 -9.86
C GLN A 163 -2.42 24.59 -9.84
N ASP A 164 -2.06 23.89 -8.76
CA ASP A 164 -2.26 22.44 -8.59
C ASP A 164 -3.69 22.10 -8.14
N LEU A 165 -4.46 23.12 -7.75
CA LEU A 165 -5.87 23.06 -7.35
C LEU A 165 -6.83 23.40 -8.50
N MET A 166 -6.40 23.17 -9.77
CA MET A 166 -7.20 23.49 -10.94
C MET A 166 -8.56 22.78 -10.89
N ASN A 167 -9.56 23.45 -11.49
CA ASN A 167 -10.79 22.80 -11.88
C ASN A 167 -10.52 21.87 -13.07
N PHE A 168 -11.27 20.79 -13.19
CA PHE A 168 -11.10 19.84 -14.29
C PHE A 168 -12.44 19.25 -14.72
N TYR A 169 -12.44 18.59 -15.86
CA TYR A 169 -13.58 17.89 -16.42
C TYR A 169 -13.30 16.39 -16.40
N MET A 170 -14.33 15.59 -16.21
CA MET A 170 -14.30 14.13 -16.33
C MET A 170 -15.37 13.70 -17.31
N ASP A 171 -15.08 12.65 -18.07
CA ASP A 171 -16.03 12.06 -19.00
C ASP A 171 -15.75 10.57 -19.24
N ASP A 172 -16.74 9.87 -19.79
CA ASP A 172 -16.66 8.42 -20.12
C ASP A 172 -16.03 7.60 -18.97
N ALA A 173 -16.54 7.81 -17.76
CA ALA A 173 -16.09 7.04 -16.60
C ALA A 173 -16.68 5.63 -16.62
N VAL A 174 -15.84 4.64 -16.40
CA VAL A 174 -16.19 3.23 -16.44
C VAL A 174 -15.72 2.50 -15.19
N GLY A 175 -16.51 1.57 -14.71
CA GLY A 175 -16.12 0.51 -13.80
C GLY A 175 -16.73 -0.80 -14.30
N GLU A 176 -15.93 -1.83 -14.46
CA GLU A 176 -16.33 -3.10 -15.07
C GLU A 176 -15.70 -4.27 -14.30
N HIS A 177 -16.52 -5.26 -13.95
CA HIS A 177 -16.05 -6.54 -13.44
C HIS A 177 -15.47 -7.35 -14.59
N LEU A 178 -14.24 -7.78 -14.46
CA LEU A 178 -13.53 -8.57 -15.45
C LEU A 178 -13.42 -10.02 -14.99
N PRO A 179 -13.33 -10.98 -15.92
CA PRO A 179 -12.93 -12.33 -15.57
C PRO A 179 -11.57 -12.33 -14.86
N ASP A 180 -11.41 -13.17 -13.85
CA ASP A 180 -10.14 -13.31 -13.15
C ASP A 180 -9.00 -13.55 -14.14
N PRO A 181 -7.87 -12.83 -13.99
CA PRO A 181 -6.72 -13.02 -14.84
C PRO A 181 -6.17 -14.44 -14.65
N ALA A 182 -5.82 -15.08 -15.74
CA ALA A 182 -5.25 -16.43 -15.75
C ALA A 182 -3.79 -16.38 -16.22
N ILE A 183 -2.96 -17.26 -15.65
CA ILE A 183 -1.60 -17.46 -16.13
C ILE A 183 -1.61 -18.33 -17.40
N GLN A 184 -0.53 -18.27 -18.18
CA GLN A 184 -0.33 -19.17 -19.31
C GLN A 184 0.06 -20.56 -18.82
N ASP A 185 -0.89 -21.52 -18.88
CA ASP A 185 -0.72 -22.86 -18.31
C ASP A 185 -0.02 -23.85 -19.24
N ASP A 186 -0.01 -23.60 -20.55
CA ASP A 186 0.54 -24.48 -21.58
C ASP A 186 2.08 -24.37 -21.75
N ILE A 187 2.75 -23.50 -20.99
CA ILE A 187 4.21 -23.38 -20.95
C ILE A 187 4.83 -24.17 -19.80
N ALA A 188 6.06 -24.64 -19.98
CA ALA A 188 6.81 -25.34 -18.94
C ALA A 188 7.06 -24.45 -17.71
N SER A 189 7.03 -25.06 -16.52
CA SER A 189 7.38 -24.39 -15.28
C SER A 189 8.88 -24.02 -15.25
N LEU A 190 9.19 -22.78 -14.91
CA LEU A 190 10.60 -22.33 -14.79
C LEU A 190 11.34 -23.08 -13.69
N LYS A 191 10.71 -23.24 -12.51
CA LYS A 191 11.34 -23.95 -11.37
C LYS A 191 11.67 -25.39 -11.71
N ASP A 192 10.86 -26.06 -12.54
CA ASP A 192 11.08 -27.45 -12.93
C ASP A 192 12.15 -27.53 -14.02
N ALA A 193 12.13 -26.63 -15.00
CA ALA A 193 13.12 -26.58 -16.08
C ALA A 193 14.54 -26.31 -15.59
N TYR A 194 14.71 -25.62 -14.45
CA TYR A 194 16.02 -25.28 -13.87
C TYR A 194 16.32 -26.01 -12.56
N SER A 195 15.51 -27.01 -12.18
CA SER A 195 15.60 -27.71 -10.88
C SER A 195 16.98 -28.26 -10.57
N ASP A 196 17.73 -28.72 -11.59
CA ASP A 196 19.07 -29.31 -11.43
C ASP A 196 20.19 -28.27 -11.26
N TYR A 197 19.87 -26.98 -11.42
CA TYR A 197 20.90 -25.92 -11.45
C TYR A 197 20.78 -24.95 -10.28
N PHE A 198 19.59 -24.37 -10.07
CA PHE A 198 19.35 -23.35 -9.03
C PHE A 198 17.85 -23.18 -8.74
N LYS A 199 17.56 -22.50 -7.65
CA LYS A 199 16.20 -22.07 -7.33
C LYS A 199 15.82 -20.87 -8.23
N ILE A 200 14.60 -20.87 -8.76
CA ILE A 200 13.99 -19.73 -9.40
C ILE A 200 13.18 -18.98 -8.35
N GLY A 201 13.61 -17.78 -8.00
CA GLY A 201 12.94 -16.94 -7.01
C GLY A 201 12.22 -15.75 -7.63
N CYS A 202 11.21 -15.26 -6.92
CA CYS A 202 10.63 -13.95 -7.17
C CYS A 202 10.57 -13.14 -5.87
N SER A 203 10.47 -11.82 -6.02
CA SER A 203 10.10 -10.91 -4.94
C SER A 203 8.74 -10.32 -5.25
N CYS A 204 7.91 -10.15 -4.23
CA CYS A 204 6.66 -9.41 -4.34
C CYS A 204 6.32 -8.70 -3.03
N THR A 205 5.70 -7.54 -3.15
CA THR A 205 5.06 -6.81 -2.05
C THR A 205 3.66 -7.37 -1.79
N GLY A 206 3.07 -7.04 -0.63
CA GLY A 206 1.69 -7.44 -0.33
C GLY A 206 0.68 -6.97 -1.38
N SER A 207 0.86 -5.75 -1.90
CA SER A 207 0.00 -5.21 -2.95
C SER A 207 0.13 -5.95 -4.29
N GLU A 208 1.33 -6.35 -4.69
CA GLU A 208 1.56 -7.16 -5.90
C GLU A 208 1.05 -8.60 -5.70
N PHE A 209 1.24 -9.14 -4.51
CA PHE A 209 0.78 -10.48 -4.14
C PHE A 209 -0.75 -10.60 -4.20
N ALA A 210 -1.46 -9.54 -3.84
CA ALA A 210 -2.91 -9.48 -3.91
C ALA A 210 -3.46 -9.32 -5.35
N GLN A 211 -2.60 -9.02 -6.35
CA GLN A 211 -3.07 -8.72 -7.71
C GLN A 211 -3.23 -9.97 -8.58
N GLY A 212 -4.39 -10.05 -9.24
CA GLY A 212 -4.66 -10.97 -10.33
C GLY A 212 -4.21 -12.41 -10.07
N ALA A 213 -3.50 -12.99 -11.05
CA ALA A 213 -3.00 -14.36 -11.00
C ALA A 213 -1.60 -14.49 -10.36
N THR A 214 -1.13 -13.52 -9.57
CA THR A 214 0.22 -13.53 -8.96
C THR A 214 0.47 -14.79 -8.15
N LYS A 215 -0.50 -15.20 -7.31
CA LYS A 215 -0.39 -16.43 -6.51
C LYS A 215 -0.23 -17.67 -7.38
N ASP A 216 -0.95 -17.77 -8.48
CA ASP A 216 -0.85 -18.90 -9.41
C ASP A 216 0.45 -18.86 -10.20
N LEU A 217 0.92 -17.66 -10.60
CA LEU A 217 2.22 -17.47 -11.23
C LEU A 217 3.36 -17.93 -10.31
N ILE A 218 3.30 -17.56 -9.02
CA ILE A 218 4.26 -17.99 -8.01
C ILE A 218 4.25 -19.52 -7.88
N LYS A 219 3.10 -20.12 -7.67
CA LYS A 219 2.97 -21.58 -7.55
C LYS A 219 3.52 -22.32 -8.76
N LYS A 220 3.28 -21.80 -9.97
CA LYS A 220 3.71 -22.45 -11.20
C LYS A 220 5.21 -22.34 -11.43
N HIS A 221 5.79 -21.15 -11.29
CA HIS A 221 7.11 -20.86 -11.83
C HIS A 221 8.23 -20.75 -10.80
N TYR A 222 7.91 -20.55 -9.51
CA TYR A 222 8.91 -20.19 -8.50
C TYR A 222 8.98 -21.20 -7.37
N ASN A 223 10.20 -21.45 -6.88
CA ASN A 223 10.51 -22.28 -5.73
C ASN A 223 11.36 -21.53 -4.68
N SER A 224 11.30 -20.22 -4.70
CA SER A 224 11.84 -19.32 -3.69
C SER A 224 11.06 -17.99 -3.72
N LEU A 225 10.73 -17.46 -2.55
CA LEU A 225 10.00 -16.21 -2.39
C LEU A 225 10.77 -15.25 -1.49
N THR A 226 10.79 -13.96 -1.87
CA THR A 226 11.32 -12.86 -1.04
C THR A 226 10.23 -11.82 -0.89
N LEU A 227 9.90 -11.42 0.34
CA LEU A 227 8.93 -10.36 0.57
C LEU A 227 9.58 -9.00 0.20
N GLY A 228 8.86 -8.20 -0.58
CA GLY A 228 9.39 -6.96 -1.14
C GLY A 228 9.62 -5.87 -0.09
N ASN A 229 8.71 -5.76 0.90
CA ASN A 229 8.77 -4.77 1.97
C ASN A 229 8.48 -5.36 3.35
N GLU A 230 7.64 -6.35 3.47
CA GLU A 230 6.91 -6.76 4.66
C GLU A 230 7.77 -7.43 5.74
N LEU A 231 9.04 -7.75 5.43
CA LEU A 231 10.06 -8.19 6.41
C LEU A 231 11.19 -7.18 6.61
N LYS A 232 11.06 -5.97 6.07
CA LYS A 232 12.01 -4.88 6.33
C LYS A 232 11.76 -4.26 7.71
N PRO A 233 12.78 -3.64 8.34
CA PRO A 233 12.64 -3.14 9.70
C PRO A 233 11.51 -2.14 9.92
N ASP A 234 11.18 -1.29 8.93
CA ASP A 234 10.08 -0.31 9.05
C ASP A 234 8.69 -0.96 9.04
N SER A 235 8.54 -2.11 8.37
CA SER A 235 7.30 -2.90 8.39
C SER A 235 7.19 -3.81 9.62
N VAL A 236 8.34 -4.28 10.13
CA VAL A 236 8.39 -5.25 11.25
C VAL A 236 8.40 -4.57 12.61
N LEU A 237 9.13 -3.46 12.78
CA LEU A 237 9.25 -2.75 14.04
C LEU A 237 7.96 -1.98 14.39
N ASP A 238 7.40 -2.22 15.57
CA ASP A 238 6.21 -1.51 16.06
C ASP A 238 6.60 -0.50 17.14
N GLN A 239 6.57 0.79 16.77
CA GLN A 239 6.92 1.88 17.67
C GLN A 239 5.96 2.00 18.85
N ALA A 240 4.65 1.91 18.60
CA ALA A 240 3.64 2.10 19.63
C ALA A 240 3.71 0.98 20.69
N LEU A 241 3.88 -0.25 20.25
CA LEU A 241 4.08 -1.39 21.15
C LEU A 241 5.41 -1.29 21.90
N SER A 242 6.48 -0.83 21.24
CA SER A 242 7.80 -0.63 21.87
C SER A 242 7.74 0.43 22.96
N GLN A 243 7.12 1.58 22.71
CA GLN A 243 6.92 2.64 23.71
C GLN A 243 6.04 2.19 24.87
N LYS A 244 4.98 1.44 24.56
CA LYS A 244 4.13 0.83 25.61
C LYS A 244 4.92 -0.11 26.50
N TYR A 245 5.76 -0.97 25.92
CA TYR A 245 6.61 -1.88 26.66
C TYR A 245 7.58 -1.12 27.59
N VAL A 246 8.21 -0.05 27.09
CA VAL A 246 9.07 0.84 27.93
C VAL A 246 8.29 1.45 29.08
N ALA A 247 7.07 1.92 28.83
CA ALA A 247 6.24 2.52 29.89
C ALA A 247 5.86 1.52 30.99
N GLU A 248 5.71 0.24 30.65
CA GLU A 248 5.36 -0.84 31.59
C GLU A 248 6.57 -1.42 32.33
N THR A 249 7.76 -1.45 31.69
CA THR A 249 8.94 -2.18 32.20
C THR A 249 10.12 -1.30 32.55
N GLY A 250 10.21 -0.13 31.94
CA GLY A 250 11.39 0.75 31.97
C GLY A 250 12.54 0.27 31.06
N ASP A 251 12.37 -0.82 30.32
CA ASP A 251 13.41 -1.41 29.45
C ASP A 251 13.21 -0.98 27.99
N ASP A 252 14.10 -0.14 27.47
CA ASP A 252 14.10 0.31 26.09
C ASP A 252 15.08 -0.47 25.19
N THR A 253 15.57 -1.63 25.65
CA THR A 253 16.40 -2.52 24.84
C THR A 253 15.60 -3.62 24.12
N MET A 254 14.31 -3.75 24.42
CA MET A 254 13.40 -4.77 23.86
C MET A 254 12.42 -4.16 22.86
N PRO A 255 12.78 -3.99 21.58
CA PRO A 255 11.84 -3.53 20.58
C PRO A 255 10.74 -4.56 20.38
N GLN A 256 9.52 -4.06 20.21
CA GLN A 256 8.37 -4.89 19.88
C GLN A 256 8.18 -4.94 18.37
N ILE A 257 7.61 -6.02 17.88
CA ILE A 257 7.43 -6.26 16.44
C ILE A 257 6.00 -6.65 16.11
N SER A 258 5.63 -6.46 14.86
CA SER A 258 4.41 -6.96 14.23
C SER A 258 4.76 -7.58 12.88
N LEU A 259 4.20 -8.74 12.58
CA LEU A 259 4.33 -9.40 11.28
C LEU A 259 3.02 -9.35 10.48
N ASN A 260 2.10 -8.45 10.85
CA ASN A 260 0.77 -8.38 10.23
C ASN A 260 0.84 -8.11 8.72
N GLU A 261 1.81 -7.31 8.26
CA GLU A 261 1.98 -7.03 6.83
C GLU A 261 2.50 -8.23 6.06
N ALA A 262 3.30 -9.09 6.70
CA ALA A 262 3.85 -10.29 6.09
C ALA A 262 2.91 -11.51 6.15
N ASP A 263 1.86 -11.47 6.97
CA ASP A 263 1.05 -12.61 7.37
C ASP A 263 0.51 -13.43 6.18
N GLU A 264 -0.13 -12.76 5.22
CA GLU A 264 -0.74 -13.42 4.07
C GLU A 264 0.30 -14.14 3.20
N ILE A 265 1.42 -13.47 2.92
CA ILE A 265 2.50 -14.03 2.09
C ILE A 265 3.18 -15.21 2.80
N LEU A 266 3.43 -15.09 4.10
CA LEU A 266 4.07 -16.15 4.88
C LEU A 266 3.17 -17.40 5.01
N LYS A 267 1.88 -17.21 5.24
CA LYS A 267 0.92 -18.33 5.24
C LYS A 267 0.89 -19.04 3.90
N PHE A 268 0.78 -18.28 2.81
CA PHE A 268 0.82 -18.85 1.46
C PHE A 268 2.12 -19.61 1.18
N ALA A 269 3.28 -19.08 1.60
CA ALA A 269 4.56 -19.75 1.44
C ALA A 269 4.61 -21.09 2.18
N GLY A 270 4.13 -21.14 3.43
CA GLY A 270 4.03 -22.35 4.23
C GLY A 270 3.08 -23.39 3.63
N GLU A 271 1.87 -23.00 3.27
CA GLU A 271 0.86 -23.85 2.65
C GLU A 271 1.33 -24.48 1.34
N ASN A 272 2.06 -23.72 0.52
CA ASN A 272 2.56 -24.17 -0.78
C ASN A 272 3.99 -24.71 -0.72
N LYS A 273 4.61 -24.76 0.48
CA LYS A 273 5.98 -25.26 0.70
C LYS A 273 7.02 -24.53 -0.16
N ILE A 274 6.86 -23.23 -0.30
CA ILE A 274 7.79 -22.36 -1.03
C ILE A 274 8.73 -21.74 0.00
N PRO A 275 10.05 -22.09 -0.02
CA PRO A 275 11.01 -21.54 0.92
C PRO A 275 11.19 -20.03 0.72
N VAL A 276 11.42 -19.33 1.83
CA VAL A 276 11.54 -17.88 1.88
C VAL A 276 13.00 -17.48 2.10
N ARG A 277 13.46 -16.48 1.35
CA ARG A 277 14.64 -15.68 1.67
C ARG A 277 14.21 -14.48 2.51
N GLY A 278 14.63 -14.44 3.77
CA GLY A 278 14.35 -13.31 4.65
C GLY A 278 15.12 -12.06 4.23
N HIS A 279 14.42 -11.00 3.97
CA HIS A 279 14.96 -9.70 3.56
C HIS A 279 14.23 -8.60 4.31
N VAL A 280 14.83 -7.93 5.28
CA VAL A 280 16.23 -7.88 5.70
C VAL A 280 16.29 -7.57 7.21
N LEU A 281 17.33 -8.00 7.92
CA LEU A 281 17.44 -7.71 9.36
C LEU A 281 18.06 -6.33 9.64
N VAL A 282 19.12 -5.96 8.92
CA VAL A 282 19.84 -4.71 9.10
C VAL A 282 20.01 -4.02 7.75
N TRP A 283 19.50 -2.81 7.65
CA TRP A 283 19.64 -1.98 6.46
C TRP A 283 19.71 -0.50 6.83
N HIS A 284 20.46 0.29 6.07
CA HIS A 284 20.54 1.75 6.23
C HIS A 284 19.27 2.46 5.76
N SER A 285 18.50 1.84 4.85
CA SER A 285 17.21 2.32 4.36
C SER A 285 16.08 1.52 5.02
N GLN A 286 14.87 2.04 5.02
CA GLN A 286 13.67 1.41 5.59
C GLN A 286 13.92 0.80 7.00
N THR A 287 14.73 1.50 7.81
CA THR A 287 14.87 1.28 9.25
C THR A 287 14.61 2.62 9.93
N PRO A 288 13.54 2.76 10.72
CA PRO A 288 13.10 4.05 11.22
C PRO A 288 14.09 4.61 12.26
N ASP A 289 14.38 5.91 12.21
CA ASP A 289 15.33 6.58 13.11
C ASP A 289 14.97 6.46 14.60
N TRP A 290 13.67 6.36 14.93
CA TRP A 290 13.24 6.18 16.32
C TRP A 290 13.78 4.89 16.94
N PHE A 291 14.10 3.87 16.15
CA PHE A 291 14.71 2.62 16.60
C PHE A 291 16.10 2.86 17.24
N PHE A 292 16.78 3.93 16.85
CA PHE A 292 18.10 4.34 17.37
C PHE A 292 18.01 5.39 18.47
N LYS A 293 16.79 5.75 18.93
CA LYS A 293 16.56 6.79 19.91
C LYS A 293 16.20 6.22 21.29
N GLU A 294 16.53 6.97 22.35
CA GLU A 294 16.13 6.62 23.72
C GLU A 294 14.61 6.47 23.82
N ASN A 295 14.15 5.43 24.50
CA ASN A 295 12.74 5.10 24.72
C ASN A 295 11.92 4.94 23.44
N PHE A 296 12.56 4.69 22.28
CA PHE A 296 11.92 4.66 20.97
C PHE A 296 11.15 5.94 20.62
N ASP A 297 11.55 7.08 21.24
CA ASP A 297 10.97 8.38 20.99
C ASP A 297 11.67 9.06 19.79
N PRO A 298 10.95 9.47 18.72
CA PRO A 298 11.54 10.15 17.56
C PRO A 298 12.34 11.41 17.94
N ASN A 299 11.97 12.06 19.04
CA ASN A 299 12.63 13.24 19.56
C ASN A 299 13.72 12.93 20.61
N GLY A 300 13.89 11.65 20.96
CA GLY A 300 14.88 11.19 21.92
C GLY A 300 16.32 11.39 21.45
N ALA A 301 17.26 11.36 22.41
CA ALA A 301 18.68 11.31 22.09
C ALA A 301 19.03 9.99 21.37
N TRP A 302 20.13 10.00 20.61
CA TRP A 302 20.68 8.76 20.02
C TRP A 302 21.22 7.88 21.14
N VAL A 303 20.92 6.57 21.08
CA VAL A 303 21.38 5.62 22.08
C VAL A 303 22.88 5.37 21.96
N SER A 304 23.49 4.82 23.03
CA SER A 304 24.88 4.36 23.00
C SER A 304 25.05 3.10 22.15
N LYS A 305 26.26 2.85 21.67
CA LYS A 305 26.63 1.63 20.93
C LYS A 305 26.24 0.35 21.70
N ASP A 306 26.55 0.29 23.00
CA ASP A 306 26.25 -0.89 23.83
C ASP A 306 24.76 -1.14 23.93
N LYS A 307 23.96 -0.09 24.15
CA LYS A 307 22.50 -0.20 24.15
C LYS A 307 21.95 -0.65 22.78
N MET A 308 22.47 -0.08 21.69
CA MET A 308 22.04 -0.45 20.34
C MET A 308 22.42 -1.90 20.00
N THR A 309 23.59 -2.36 20.42
CA THR A 309 23.99 -3.77 20.25
C THR A 309 23.01 -4.70 20.96
N LYS A 310 22.63 -4.37 22.20
CA LYS A 310 21.63 -5.16 22.94
C LYS A 310 20.26 -5.13 22.28
N ARG A 311 19.85 -3.95 21.78
CA ARG A 311 18.59 -3.76 21.06
C ARG A 311 18.54 -4.55 19.76
N LEU A 312 19.65 -4.55 18.99
CA LEU A 312 19.78 -5.33 17.77
C LEU A 312 19.72 -6.85 18.04
N GLU A 313 20.43 -7.31 19.07
CA GLU A 313 20.37 -8.72 19.50
C GLU A 313 18.94 -9.15 19.85
N ASN A 314 18.25 -8.34 20.66
CA ASN A 314 16.87 -8.61 21.04
C ASN A 314 15.91 -8.56 19.85
N TYR A 315 16.11 -7.60 18.93
CA TYR A 315 15.30 -7.51 17.68
C TYR A 315 15.42 -8.79 16.85
N ILE A 316 16.65 -9.18 16.51
CA ILE A 316 16.90 -10.38 15.69
C ILE A 316 16.29 -11.61 16.37
N LYS A 317 16.54 -11.78 17.69
CA LYS A 317 16.01 -12.91 18.45
C LYS A 317 14.48 -12.93 18.43
N THR A 318 13.83 -11.80 18.66
CA THR A 318 12.37 -11.70 18.67
C THR A 318 11.79 -12.02 17.29
N VAL A 319 12.38 -11.50 16.20
CA VAL A 319 11.96 -11.83 14.83
C VAL A 319 12.05 -13.32 14.57
N MET A 320 13.20 -13.96 14.86
CA MET A 320 13.42 -15.39 14.62
C MET A 320 12.47 -16.28 15.46
N GLU A 321 12.29 -15.95 16.74
CA GLU A 321 11.40 -16.69 17.64
C GLU A 321 9.93 -16.55 17.21
N THR A 322 9.51 -15.35 16.82
CA THR A 322 8.13 -15.10 16.35
C THR A 322 7.86 -15.84 15.05
N LEU A 323 8.74 -15.73 14.06
CA LEU A 323 8.60 -16.45 12.79
C LEU A 323 8.51 -17.96 13.00
N LYS A 324 9.39 -18.52 13.85
CA LYS A 324 9.38 -19.96 14.15
C LYS A 324 8.11 -20.40 14.87
N LYS A 325 7.57 -19.54 15.74
CA LYS A 325 6.37 -19.86 16.53
C LYS A 325 5.09 -19.73 15.70
N ASP A 326 4.94 -18.62 14.98
CA ASP A 326 3.69 -18.22 14.35
C ASP A 326 3.58 -18.75 12.90
N TYR A 327 4.73 -19.06 12.26
CA TYR A 327 4.82 -19.62 10.90
C TYR A 327 5.71 -20.87 10.85
N PRO A 328 5.40 -21.93 11.61
CA PRO A 328 6.24 -23.12 11.74
C PRO A 328 6.41 -23.91 10.43
N ASP A 329 5.49 -23.72 9.48
CA ASP A 329 5.49 -24.41 8.18
C ASP A 329 6.30 -23.66 7.11
N VAL A 330 6.83 -22.47 7.41
CA VAL A 330 7.65 -21.67 6.50
C VAL A 330 9.13 -22.00 6.68
N GLU A 331 9.77 -22.48 5.62
CA GLU A 331 11.22 -22.66 5.58
C GLU A 331 11.91 -21.34 5.22
N PHE A 332 12.64 -20.75 6.16
CA PHE A 332 13.59 -19.66 5.87
C PHE A 332 14.96 -20.27 5.55
N TYR A 333 15.30 -20.36 4.25
CA TYR A 333 16.53 -21.02 3.82
C TYR A 333 17.75 -20.09 3.75
N ALA A 334 17.53 -18.78 3.74
CA ALA A 334 18.58 -17.75 3.74
C ALA A 334 18.07 -16.46 4.36
N TRP A 335 18.99 -15.62 4.84
CA TRP A 335 18.72 -14.26 5.31
C TRP A 335 19.75 -13.27 4.77
N ASP A 336 19.27 -12.11 4.36
CA ASP A 336 20.09 -10.92 4.20
C ASP A 336 20.27 -10.29 5.57
N VAL A 337 21.40 -10.60 6.22
CA VAL A 337 21.63 -10.14 7.59
C VAL A 337 21.94 -8.65 7.63
N VAL A 338 22.84 -8.19 6.76
CA VAL A 338 23.15 -6.78 6.53
C VAL A 338 23.08 -6.50 5.04
N ASN A 339 22.19 -5.61 4.64
CA ASN A 339 22.00 -5.20 3.26
C ASN A 339 22.72 -3.88 2.98
N GLU A 340 23.34 -3.77 1.79
CA GLU A 340 23.91 -2.53 1.24
C GLU A 340 24.81 -1.75 2.25
N ALA A 341 25.68 -2.46 2.94
CA ALA A 341 26.63 -1.83 3.85
C ALA A 341 27.58 -0.85 3.14
N ALA A 342 27.88 -1.12 1.88
CA ALA A 342 28.55 -0.17 0.97
C ALA A 342 27.55 0.71 0.23
N SER A 343 27.94 1.95 -0.06
CA SER A 343 27.20 2.86 -0.93
C SER A 343 27.38 2.49 -2.41
N ASP A 344 26.56 3.05 -3.29
CA ASP A 344 26.67 2.88 -4.75
C ASP A 344 28.01 3.43 -5.30
N ALA A 345 28.65 4.35 -4.58
CA ALA A 345 29.99 4.82 -4.90
C ALA A 345 31.11 3.81 -4.54
N GLY A 346 30.77 2.64 -3.99
CA GLY A 346 31.71 1.62 -3.54
C GLY A 346 32.46 1.96 -2.28
N THR A 347 31.99 2.95 -1.51
CA THR A 347 32.52 3.36 -0.22
C THR A 347 31.63 2.88 0.94
N ILE A 348 32.18 2.89 2.12
CA ILE A 348 31.38 2.67 3.33
C ILE A 348 30.48 3.90 3.55
N ARG A 349 29.28 3.67 4.06
CA ARG A 349 28.32 4.74 4.34
C ARG A 349 28.80 5.64 5.47
N ASP A 350 28.50 6.93 5.36
CA ASP A 350 28.80 7.93 6.38
C ASP A 350 27.81 7.87 7.55
N ALA A 351 28.21 8.47 8.69
CA ALA A 351 27.33 8.60 9.84
C ALA A 351 26.22 9.63 9.59
N GLY A 352 24.95 9.23 9.72
CA GLY A 352 23.79 10.11 9.52
C GLY A 352 22.48 9.42 9.84
N SER A 353 21.35 10.10 9.62
CA SER A 353 20.03 9.52 9.74
C SER A 353 19.73 8.60 8.57
N ASN A 354 18.97 7.55 8.80
CA ASN A 354 18.50 6.68 7.72
C ASN A 354 17.49 7.44 6.84
N ASN A 355 17.54 7.20 5.54
CA ASN A 355 16.62 7.77 4.53
C ASN A 355 16.66 9.30 4.34
N GLU A 356 17.50 10.07 5.04
CA GLU A 356 17.58 11.52 4.87
C GLU A 356 18.53 11.94 3.76
N VAL A 357 19.69 11.29 3.68
CA VAL A 357 20.73 11.60 2.69
C VAL A 357 21.33 10.31 2.15
N ASP A 358 21.44 10.23 0.83
CA ASP A 358 22.12 9.10 0.20
C ASP A 358 23.55 8.94 0.71
N GLY A 359 23.95 7.69 0.92
CA GLY A 359 25.27 7.36 1.47
C GLY A 359 25.39 7.41 3.00
N GLN A 360 24.36 7.84 3.73
CA GLN A 360 24.36 7.86 5.20
C GLN A 360 23.75 6.61 5.83
N SER A 361 24.07 6.38 7.13
CA SER A 361 23.53 5.27 7.92
C SER A 361 23.46 5.64 9.41
N ALA A 362 22.30 5.44 10.02
CA ALA A 362 22.11 5.55 11.46
C ALA A 362 22.90 4.48 12.23
N TRP A 363 23.14 3.33 11.62
CA TRP A 363 24.01 2.30 12.20
C TRP A 363 25.44 2.83 12.40
N VAL A 364 26.04 3.42 11.36
CA VAL A 364 27.38 4.03 11.44
C VAL A 364 27.37 5.18 12.44
N LYS A 365 26.30 5.97 12.50
CA LYS A 365 26.18 7.08 13.47
C LYS A 365 26.23 6.62 14.91
N VAL A 366 25.55 5.53 15.24
CA VAL A 366 25.50 5.00 16.62
C VAL A 366 26.74 4.19 16.98
N TYR A 367 27.23 3.37 16.03
CA TYR A 367 28.39 2.52 16.26
C TYR A 367 29.75 3.28 16.16
N GLY A 368 29.78 4.38 15.39
CA GLY A 368 30.99 5.12 15.05
C GLY A 368 31.90 4.41 14.04
N ASP A 369 31.59 3.19 13.70
CA ASP A 369 32.30 2.33 12.75
C ASP A 369 31.35 1.28 12.16
N GLN A 370 31.89 0.28 11.45
CA GLN A 370 31.11 -0.81 10.86
C GLN A 370 30.99 -2.05 11.74
N SER A 371 31.26 -1.99 13.01
CA SER A 371 31.20 -3.14 13.93
C SER A 371 29.78 -3.68 14.19
N TYR A 372 28.75 -3.11 13.57
CA TYR A 372 27.40 -3.72 13.47
C TYR A 372 27.32 -4.77 12.37
N ILE A 373 28.30 -4.85 11.48
CA ILE A 373 28.43 -5.89 10.45
C ILE A 373 29.17 -7.06 11.08
N PRO A 374 28.68 -8.31 10.97
CA PRO A 374 29.30 -9.51 11.51
C PRO A 374 30.69 -9.80 10.95
#